data_09bf7445bf69ed3e02ee6ef3ebf8de6c
#
_entry.id   09bf7445bf69ed3e02ee6ef3ebf8de6c
#
_cell.length_a   1.000
_cell.length_b   1.000
_cell.length_c   1.000
_cell.angle_alpha   90.00
_cell.angle_beta   90.00
_cell.angle_gamma   90.00
#
_symmetry.space_group_name_H-M   'P 1'
#
loop_
_entity.id
_entity.type
_entity.pdbx_description
1 polymer ?
#
loop_
_entity_poly.entity_id
_entity_poly.type
_entity_poly.pdbx_seq_one_letter_code
_entity_poly.pdbx_strand_id
1 'polypeptide(L)'
;MVQTLSQEQHLKKLPHFDLLVIDECHHAASDSYRRVISRAQEVNNKIEILGVTATPERTDNRGLRHTFTNVADVVTIGEMVRAGHLVPPKAMVVDIGTQAQLQKIRKSHADFDQAEVEAIQNTTYNNDQIVSQWLKLAKDRKTVVFTSTIDHTNDVVDAFQAAGIDAAGVHSRISMWERRETLERFDHGDLQVLVNPMILTEGWDSQVCSCVVLLRESSHKSVVIQMVGRGLRKVDPTLFPGVIKRDCLVLDFGISLLTHGNLEAEIRLKDDGAVGEATEAKKKNCPECKAELPVQTRTCPLCGYEFKIELIEGYYDEIAELKMIELELINNSPFRWISLWNSEKILIANGFEAWACVASPDGENYFAIGGKGKDVQGLGVFGKNGAIGSADDFMRQNETSRNAKKAAAWQKDPATKKQLDVLSKFGMCRVMSKVEAGAYLTFFFNRAKIERMMGINV
;
A
#
# COMPACT_ATOMS: atom_id res chain seq x y z
N MET A 1 -11.25 -0.65 -27.74
CA MET A 1 -11.57 -1.56 -28.87
C MET A 1 -13.01 -2.10 -28.78
N VAL A 2 -13.41 -2.83 -27.75
CA VAL A 2 -14.77 -3.38 -27.61
C VAL A 2 -15.85 -2.30 -27.57
N GLN A 3 -15.62 -1.17 -26.89
CA GLN A 3 -16.55 -0.02 -26.89
C GLN A 3 -16.82 0.53 -28.29
N THR A 4 -15.83 0.57 -29.17
CA THR A 4 -16.01 0.97 -30.57
C THR A 4 -16.81 -0.09 -31.34
N LEU A 5 -16.43 -1.37 -31.17
CA LEU A 5 -17.10 -2.48 -31.83
C LEU A 5 -18.57 -2.63 -31.41
N SER A 6 -18.92 -2.28 -30.17
CA SER A 6 -20.27 -2.36 -29.63
C SER A 6 -21.22 -1.26 -30.17
N GLN A 7 -20.72 -0.30 -30.97
CA GLN A 7 -21.57 0.69 -31.65
C GLN A 7 -22.33 0.02 -32.80
N GLU A 8 -23.58 0.43 -32.97
CA GLU A 8 -24.52 -0.21 -33.92
C GLU A 8 -23.99 -0.29 -35.35
N GLN A 9 -23.31 0.75 -35.82
CA GLN A 9 -22.69 0.82 -37.15
C GLN A 9 -21.60 -0.26 -37.37
N HIS A 10 -20.91 -0.67 -36.33
CA HIS A 10 -19.86 -1.71 -36.39
C HIS A 10 -20.45 -3.08 -36.16
N LEU A 11 -21.42 -3.22 -35.24
CA LEU A 11 -22.11 -4.50 -34.99
C LEU A 11 -22.81 -5.04 -36.24
N LYS A 12 -23.46 -4.15 -37.05
CA LYS A 12 -24.11 -4.52 -38.31
C LYS A 12 -23.14 -5.13 -39.33
N LYS A 13 -21.84 -4.81 -39.24
CA LYS A 13 -20.79 -5.29 -40.15
C LYS A 13 -20.04 -6.50 -39.63
N LEU A 14 -20.43 -7.05 -38.47
CA LEU A 14 -19.76 -8.20 -37.89
C LEU A 14 -19.90 -9.41 -38.84
N PRO A 15 -18.81 -9.99 -39.36
CA PRO A 15 -18.88 -11.14 -40.24
C PRO A 15 -19.20 -12.43 -39.47
N HIS A 16 -19.39 -13.53 -40.21
CA HIS A 16 -19.54 -14.85 -39.65
C HIS A 16 -18.20 -15.32 -39.06
N PHE A 17 -18.22 -15.84 -37.83
CA PHE A 17 -17.10 -16.47 -37.14
C PHE A 17 -17.57 -17.80 -36.56
N ASP A 18 -16.68 -18.78 -36.47
CA ASP A 18 -16.91 -20.07 -35.80
C ASP A 18 -16.42 -20.03 -34.34
N LEU A 19 -15.48 -19.17 -34.03
CA LEU A 19 -14.93 -18.96 -32.68
C LEU A 19 -14.79 -17.49 -32.35
N LEU A 20 -15.26 -17.10 -31.17
CA LEU A 20 -15.04 -15.81 -30.57
C LEU A 20 -14.14 -15.96 -29.34
N VAL A 21 -12.92 -15.40 -29.39
CA VAL A 21 -11.99 -15.36 -28.26
C VAL A 21 -12.11 -14.02 -27.55
N ILE A 22 -12.36 -14.06 -26.26
CA ILE A 22 -12.50 -12.86 -25.41
C ILE A 22 -11.33 -12.83 -24.41
N ASP A 23 -10.39 -11.92 -24.64
CA ASP A 23 -9.35 -11.62 -23.68
C ASP A 23 -9.91 -10.74 -22.55
N GLU A 24 -9.36 -10.88 -21.32
CA GLU A 24 -9.88 -10.28 -20.10
C GLU A 24 -11.40 -10.51 -19.95
N CYS A 25 -11.81 -11.76 -20.12
CA CYS A 25 -13.21 -12.15 -20.18
C CYS A 25 -14.01 -11.87 -18.89
N HIS A 26 -13.36 -11.49 -17.81
CA HIS A 26 -14.04 -10.95 -16.63
C HIS A 26 -14.86 -9.70 -16.95
N HIS A 27 -14.58 -8.99 -18.06
CA HIS A 27 -15.40 -7.89 -18.58
C HIS A 27 -16.61 -8.35 -19.40
N ALA A 28 -16.76 -9.64 -19.72
CA ALA A 28 -17.80 -10.16 -20.64
C ALA A 28 -19.25 -9.88 -20.17
N ALA A 29 -19.47 -9.69 -18.87
CA ALA A 29 -20.80 -9.34 -18.35
C ALA A 29 -21.17 -7.84 -18.52
N SER A 30 -20.27 -6.97 -19.01
CA SER A 30 -20.59 -5.57 -19.30
C SER A 30 -21.42 -5.43 -20.57
N ASP A 31 -22.23 -4.36 -20.64
CA ASP A 31 -23.17 -4.16 -21.76
C ASP A 31 -22.48 -4.09 -23.14
N SER A 32 -21.27 -3.52 -23.20
CA SER A 32 -20.50 -3.45 -24.45
C SER A 32 -20.13 -4.84 -24.98
N TYR A 33 -19.63 -5.71 -24.08
CA TYR A 33 -19.28 -7.09 -24.44
C TYR A 33 -20.54 -7.91 -24.77
N ARG A 34 -21.61 -7.79 -23.96
CA ARG A 34 -22.88 -8.50 -24.22
C ARG A 34 -23.44 -8.18 -25.61
N ARG A 35 -23.41 -6.92 -26.04
CA ARG A 35 -23.87 -6.54 -27.39
C ARG A 35 -23.06 -7.25 -28.49
N VAL A 36 -21.72 -7.29 -28.34
CA VAL A 36 -20.86 -7.98 -29.32
C VAL A 36 -21.11 -9.46 -29.33
N ILE A 37 -21.21 -10.10 -28.15
CA ILE A 37 -21.47 -11.53 -28.00
C ILE A 37 -22.83 -11.89 -28.58
N SER A 38 -23.91 -11.18 -28.22
CA SER A 38 -25.25 -11.43 -28.74
C SER A 38 -25.28 -11.29 -30.25
N ARG A 39 -24.64 -10.25 -30.81
CA ARG A 39 -24.58 -10.09 -32.26
C ARG A 39 -23.82 -11.20 -32.95
N ALA A 40 -22.71 -11.67 -32.39
CA ALA A 40 -21.96 -12.80 -32.94
C ALA A 40 -22.80 -14.09 -32.95
N GLN A 41 -23.58 -14.33 -31.88
CA GLN A 41 -24.52 -15.46 -31.79
C GLN A 41 -25.71 -15.35 -32.75
N GLU A 42 -26.20 -14.13 -33.04
CA GLU A 42 -27.22 -13.89 -34.06
C GLU A 42 -26.72 -14.21 -35.47
N VAL A 43 -25.43 -13.88 -35.74
CA VAL A 43 -24.82 -14.15 -37.07
C VAL A 43 -24.50 -15.62 -37.24
N ASN A 44 -24.03 -16.29 -36.17
CA ASN A 44 -23.75 -17.70 -36.14
C ASN A 44 -24.22 -18.31 -34.80
N ASN A 45 -25.34 -19.05 -34.81
CA ASN A 45 -25.91 -19.65 -33.62
C ASN A 45 -25.10 -20.88 -33.10
N LYS A 46 -24.08 -21.31 -33.84
CA LYS A 46 -23.14 -22.36 -33.46
C LYS A 46 -21.76 -21.86 -33.07
N ILE A 47 -21.60 -20.52 -32.94
CA ILE A 47 -20.33 -19.91 -32.55
C ILE A 47 -19.90 -20.46 -31.18
N GLU A 48 -18.66 -20.87 -31.09
CA GLU A 48 -18.03 -21.20 -29.82
C GLU A 48 -17.41 -19.94 -29.19
N ILE A 49 -17.49 -19.83 -27.87
CA ILE A 49 -16.97 -18.66 -27.13
C ILE A 49 -15.94 -19.15 -26.13
N LEU A 50 -14.68 -18.71 -26.34
CA LEU A 50 -13.58 -18.95 -25.43
C LEU A 50 -13.23 -17.64 -24.69
N GLY A 51 -13.31 -17.68 -23.36
CA GLY A 51 -12.84 -16.58 -22.52
C GLY A 51 -11.51 -16.92 -21.87
N VAL A 52 -10.56 -15.98 -21.90
CA VAL A 52 -9.32 -16.06 -21.16
C VAL A 52 -9.22 -14.90 -20.18
N THR A 53 -8.77 -15.14 -18.96
CA THR A 53 -8.56 -14.13 -17.94
C THR A 53 -7.62 -14.63 -16.86
N ALA A 54 -6.78 -13.76 -16.35
CA ALA A 54 -5.98 -14.04 -15.15
C ALA A 54 -6.85 -14.13 -13.89
N THR A 55 -8.07 -13.58 -13.93
CA THR A 55 -8.92 -13.38 -12.75
C THR A 55 -10.40 -13.51 -13.12
N PRO A 56 -11.00 -14.69 -12.97
CA PRO A 56 -12.39 -14.92 -13.33
C PRO A 56 -13.40 -14.29 -12.36
N GLU A 57 -12.95 -13.86 -11.18
CA GLU A 57 -13.79 -13.14 -10.22
C GLU A 57 -13.96 -11.67 -10.62
N ARG A 58 -15.20 -11.21 -10.63
CA ARG A 58 -15.54 -9.82 -10.94
C ARG A 58 -15.75 -9.00 -9.68
N THR A 59 -15.41 -7.72 -9.81
CA THR A 59 -15.61 -6.72 -8.74
C THR A 59 -17.08 -6.39 -8.48
N ASP A 60 -17.98 -6.59 -9.49
CA ASP A 60 -19.41 -6.26 -9.41
C ASP A 60 -20.31 -7.44 -9.08
N ASN A 61 -19.77 -8.60 -8.67
CA ASN A 61 -20.48 -9.84 -8.35
C ASN A 61 -21.42 -10.38 -9.47
N ARG A 62 -21.31 -9.86 -10.69
CA ARG A 62 -22.04 -10.41 -11.84
C ARG A 62 -21.29 -11.64 -12.35
N GLY A 63 -21.89 -12.80 -12.28
CA GLY A 63 -21.27 -14.06 -12.67
C GLY A 63 -20.98 -14.15 -14.17
N LEU A 64 -19.95 -14.90 -14.53
CA LEU A 64 -19.60 -15.18 -15.94
C LEU A 64 -20.42 -16.32 -16.54
N ARG A 65 -21.24 -17.02 -15.76
CA ARG A 65 -22.05 -18.17 -16.21
C ARG A 65 -23.09 -17.86 -17.28
N HIS A 66 -23.51 -16.60 -17.39
CA HIS A 66 -24.38 -16.19 -18.50
C HIS A 66 -23.69 -16.26 -19.87
N THR A 67 -22.36 -16.18 -19.89
CA THR A 67 -21.57 -16.18 -21.12
C THR A 67 -20.78 -17.48 -21.29
N PHE A 68 -20.25 -18.04 -20.20
CA PHE A 68 -19.41 -19.23 -20.22
C PHE A 68 -20.06 -20.35 -19.41
N THR A 69 -20.16 -21.53 -20.00
CA THR A 69 -20.84 -22.70 -19.39
C THR A 69 -19.92 -23.54 -18.51
N ASN A 70 -18.62 -23.52 -18.78
CA ASN A 70 -17.63 -24.35 -18.08
C ASN A 70 -16.27 -23.62 -17.98
N VAL A 71 -15.40 -24.16 -17.16
CA VAL A 71 -13.98 -23.83 -17.09
C VAL A 71 -13.23 -24.93 -17.81
N ALA A 72 -12.53 -24.59 -18.88
CA ALA A 72 -11.79 -25.53 -19.70
C ALA A 72 -10.43 -25.88 -19.07
N ASP A 73 -9.73 -24.88 -18.53
CA ASP A 73 -8.43 -25.07 -17.90
C ASP A 73 -8.15 -23.98 -16.88
N VAL A 74 -7.27 -24.25 -15.90
CA VAL A 74 -6.80 -23.31 -14.88
C VAL A 74 -5.32 -23.49 -14.71
N VAL A 75 -4.55 -22.42 -14.98
CA VAL A 75 -3.11 -22.39 -14.79
C VAL A 75 -2.77 -21.43 -13.66
N THR A 76 -2.16 -21.93 -12.60
CA THR A 76 -1.79 -21.12 -11.42
C THR A 76 -0.44 -20.42 -11.59
N ILE A 77 -0.20 -19.35 -10.81
CA ILE A 77 1.12 -18.70 -10.77
C ILE A 77 2.22 -19.69 -10.42
N GLY A 78 1.99 -20.57 -9.43
CA GLY A 78 2.95 -21.58 -9.01
C GLY A 78 3.29 -22.57 -10.12
N GLU A 79 2.32 -23.00 -10.94
CA GLU A 79 2.57 -23.86 -12.11
C GLU A 79 3.41 -23.15 -13.16
N MET A 80 3.12 -21.87 -13.43
CA MET A 80 3.87 -21.07 -14.38
C MET A 80 5.31 -20.82 -13.92
N VAL A 81 5.53 -20.64 -12.62
CA VAL A 81 6.87 -20.53 -12.02
C VAL A 81 7.62 -21.85 -12.15
N ARG A 82 7.00 -22.99 -11.79
CA ARG A 82 7.62 -24.32 -11.93
C ARG A 82 7.94 -24.67 -13.38
N ALA A 83 7.08 -24.27 -14.31
CA ALA A 83 7.31 -24.45 -15.74
C ALA A 83 8.38 -23.48 -16.30
N GLY A 84 8.85 -22.52 -15.49
CA GLY A 84 9.86 -21.54 -15.89
C GLY A 84 9.36 -20.45 -16.84
N HIS A 85 8.05 -20.23 -16.89
CA HIS A 85 7.44 -19.15 -17.66
C HIS A 85 7.39 -17.82 -16.87
N LEU A 86 7.31 -17.89 -15.55
CA LEU A 86 7.36 -16.76 -14.63
C LEU A 86 8.55 -16.90 -13.67
N VAL A 87 8.99 -15.78 -13.11
CA VAL A 87 9.94 -15.76 -11.99
C VAL A 87 9.16 -15.83 -10.66
N PRO A 88 9.73 -16.43 -9.58
CA PRO A 88 9.07 -16.50 -8.29
C PRO A 88 8.89 -15.12 -7.66
N PRO A 89 7.74 -14.82 -7.06
CA PRO A 89 7.55 -13.64 -6.22
C PRO A 89 8.21 -13.80 -4.86
N LYS A 90 8.83 -12.73 -4.35
CA LYS A 90 9.26 -12.57 -2.96
C LYS A 90 8.47 -11.41 -2.36
N ALA A 91 7.50 -11.71 -1.50
CA ALA A 91 6.59 -10.71 -0.97
C ALA A 91 7.01 -10.26 0.44
N MET A 92 6.99 -8.96 0.67
CA MET A 92 7.25 -8.34 1.97
C MET A 92 6.15 -7.33 2.28
N VAL A 93 5.61 -7.39 3.48
CA VAL A 93 4.74 -6.35 4.02
C VAL A 93 5.57 -5.43 4.88
N VAL A 94 5.55 -4.14 4.54
CA VAL A 94 6.34 -3.11 5.23
C VAL A 94 5.40 -2.19 5.98
N ASP A 95 5.39 -2.26 7.29
CA ASP A 95 4.53 -1.37 8.10
C ASP A 95 5.20 0.00 8.30
N ILE A 96 4.59 1.02 7.74
CA ILE A 96 4.95 2.43 7.94
C ILE A 96 3.99 3.14 8.93
N GLY A 97 3.21 2.38 9.70
CA GLY A 97 2.27 2.89 10.68
C GLY A 97 0.89 3.26 10.14
N THR A 98 0.61 2.96 8.87
CA THR A 98 -0.66 3.26 8.22
C THR A 98 -1.66 2.09 8.25
N GLN A 99 -1.19 0.87 8.51
CA GLN A 99 -2.00 -0.36 8.38
C GLN A 99 -3.26 -0.36 9.24
N ALA A 100 -3.16 0.08 10.50
CA ALA A 100 -4.31 0.11 11.41
C ALA A 100 -5.43 1.06 10.95
N GLN A 101 -5.08 2.11 10.20
CA GLN A 101 -6.03 3.05 9.64
C GLN A 101 -6.64 2.53 8.35
N LEU A 102 -5.81 1.97 7.47
CA LEU A 102 -6.24 1.35 6.22
C LEU A 102 -7.26 0.22 6.47
N GLN A 103 -7.08 -0.55 7.55
CA GLN A 103 -8.04 -1.58 7.97
C GLN A 103 -9.42 -1.04 8.37
N LYS A 104 -9.50 0.24 8.76
CA LYS A 104 -10.76 0.90 9.16
C LYS A 104 -11.51 1.55 8.01
N ILE A 105 -10.87 1.71 6.84
CA ILE A 105 -11.51 2.30 5.66
C ILE A 105 -12.72 1.47 5.27
N ARG A 106 -13.84 2.14 5.04
CA ARG A 106 -15.07 1.49 4.58
C ARG A 106 -14.90 0.94 3.17
N LYS A 107 -15.24 -0.31 3.01
CA LYS A 107 -15.35 -0.94 1.69
C LYS A 107 -16.68 -0.54 1.09
N SER A 108 -16.67 0.11 -0.06
CA SER A 108 -17.85 0.25 -0.90
C SER A 108 -18.12 -1.08 -1.63
N HIS A 109 -19.29 -1.21 -2.28
CA HIS A 109 -19.57 -2.39 -3.10
C HIS A 109 -18.58 -2.58 -4.27
N ALA A 110 -17.80 -1.55 -4.61
CA ALA A 110 -16.87 -1.57 -5.73
C ALA A 110 -15.41 -1.79 -5.29
N ASP A 111 -14.90 -1.07 -4.29
CA ASP A 111 -13.52 -1.18 -3.76
C ASP A 111 -13.37 -0.30 -2.52
N PHE A 112 -12.13 -0.17 -1.99
CA PHE A 112 -11.78 0.86 -1.01
C PHE A 112 -11.96 2.27 -1.62
N ASP A 113 -12.32 3.24 -0.79
CA ASP A 113 -12.29 4.65 -1.21
C ASP A 113 -10.83 5.08 -1.38
N GLN A 114 -10.42 5.30 -2.62
CA GLN A 114 -9.04 5.62 -2.95
C GLN A 114 -8.61 7.01 -2.48
N ALA A 115 -9.55 7.93 -2.27
CA ALA A 115 -9.26 9.23 -1.68
C ALA A 115 -8.98 9.11 -0.17
N GLU A 116 -9.70 8.22 0.54
CA GLU A 116 -9.40 7.91 1.93
C GLU A 116 -8.05 7.16 2.06
N VAL A 117 -7.75 6.23 1.15
CA VAL A 117 -6.45 5.55 1.09
C VAL A 117 -5.33 6.56 0.87
N GLU A 118 -5.48 7.46 -0.10
CA GLU A 118 -4.52 8.52 -0.36
C GLU A 118 -4.30 9.41 0.86
N ALA A 119 -5.37 9.90 1.50
CA ALA A 119 -5.26 10.75 2.67
C ALA A 119 -4.47 10.11 3.83
N ILE A 120 -4.46 8.79 3.93
CA ILE A 120 -3.69 8.06 4.92
C ILE A 120 -2.25 7.82 4.46
N GLN A 121 -2.05 7.43 3.21
CA GLN A 121 -0.75 6.98 2.70
C GLN A 121 0.09 8.13 2.13
N ASN A 122 -0.53 9.10 1.44
CA ASN A 122 0.16 10.14 0.71
C ASN A 122 0.54 11.33 1.63
N THR A 123 1.50 11.13 2.51
CA THR A 123 2.14 12.19 3.27
C THR A 123 3.62 12.26 2.90
N THR A 124 4.23 13.44 3.00
CA THR A 124 5.67 13.61 2.72
C THR A 124 6.50 12.62 3.54
N TYR A 125 6.14 12.46 4.81
CA TYR A 125 6.81 11.53 5.70
C TYR A 125 6.70 10.08 5.21
N ASN A 126 5.51 9.62 4.86
CA ASN A 126 5.31 8.24 4.39
C ASN A 126 6.04 8.00 3.07
N ASN A 127 6.00 8.97 2.14
CA ASN A 127 6.70 8.87 0.86
C ASN A 127 8.22 8.78 1.07
N ASP A 128 8.81 9.56 1.99
CA ASP A 128 10.21 9.44 2.38
C ASP A 128 10.54 8.06 2.99
N GLN A 129 9.63 7.49 3.80
CA GLN A 129 9.80 6.15 4.37
C GLN A 129 9.76 5.07 3.27
N ILE A 130 8.82 5.17 2.33
CA ILE A 130 8.73 4.26 1.19
C ILE A 130 10.04 4.27 0.40
N VAL A 131 10.54 5.44 0.04
CA VAL A 131 11.82 5.60 -0.68
C VAL A 131 12.99 5.04 0.13
N SER A 132 13.06 5.34 1.42
CA SER A 132 14.12 4.84 2.31
C SER A 132 14.14 3.30 2.39
N GLN A 133 12.98 2.65 2.50
CA GLN A 133 12.90 1.20 2.52
C GLN A 133 13.17 0.60 1.15
N TRP A 134 12.68 1.21 0.08
CA TRP A 134 12.99 0.78 -1.27
C TRP A 134 14.51 0.83 -1.54
N LEU A 135 15.20 1.87 -1.11
CA LEU A 135 16.66 1.99 -1.22
C LEU A 135 17.40 0.84 -0.52
N LYS A 136 16.89 0.36 0.61
CA LYS A 136 17.49 -0.77 1.34
C LYS A 136 17.22 -2.13 0.67
N LEU A 137 16.03 -2.31 0.10
CA LEU A 137 15.52 -3.61 -0.32
C LEU A 137 15.58 -3.82 -1.84
N ALA A 138 15.48 -2.75 -2.63
CA ALA A 138 15.23 -2.83 -4.06
C ALA A 138 16.02 -1.81 -4.91
N LYS A 139 17.03 -1.13 -4.37
CA LYS A 139 17.77 -0.05 -5.06
C LYS A 139 18.32 -0.41 -6.44
N ASP A 140 18.61 -1.69 -6.68
CA ASP A 140 19.19 -2.18 -7.94
C ASP A 140 18.12 -2.80 -8.86
N ARG A 141 16.83 -2.62 -8.57
CA ARG A 141 15.71 -3.22 -9.30
C ARG A 141 14.90 -2.21 -10.09
N LYS A 142 14.59 -2.52 -11.33
CA LYS A 142 13.55 -1.82 -12.09
C LYS A 142 12.23 -2.04 -11.38
N THR A 143 11.60 -0.94 -10.97
CA THR A 143 10.46 -0.97 -10.05
C THR A 143 9.23 -0.32 -10.64
N VAL A 144 8.07 -0.97 -10.55
CA VAL A 144 6.76 -0.36 -10.77
C VAL A 144 6.07 -0.10 -9.44
N VAL A 145 5.51 1.09 -9.27
CA VAL A 145 4.77 1.52 -8.08
C VAL A 145 3.31 1.75 -8.46
N PHE A 146 2.39 1.12 -7.73
CA PHE A 146 0.95 1.32 -7.87
C PHE A 146 0.44 2.21 -6.76
N THR A 147 -0.12 3.36 -7.11
CA THR A 147 -0.65 4.38 -6.19
C THR A 147 -2.17 4.48 -6.27
N SER A 148 -2.79 5.20 -5.34
CA SER A 148 -4.25 5.36 -5.26
C SER A 148 -4.78 6.37 -6.28
N THR A 149 -4.08 7.49 -6.47
CA THR A 149 -4.52 8.63 -7.31
C THR A 149 -3.37 9.18 -8.14
N ILE A 150 -3.69 10.13 -9.03
CA ILE A 150 -2.68 10.83 -9.84
C ILE A 150 -1.82 11.73 -8.95
N ASP A 151 -2.43 12.39 -7.96
CA ASP A 151 -1.70 13.30 -7.08
C ASP A 151 -0.73 12.49 -6.19
N HIS A 152 -1.17 11.34 -5.66
CA HIS A 152 -0.27 10.40 -4.98
C HIS A 152 0.86 9.90 -5.92
N THR A 153 0.58 9.69 -7.21
CA THR A 153 1.61 9.33 -8.20
C THR A 153 2.69 10.40 -8.29
N ASN A 154 2.29 11.68 -8.40
CA ASN A 154 3.23 12.78 -8.53
C ASN A 154 4.09 12.96 -7.28
N ASP A 155 3.47 12.94 -6.09
CA ASP A 155 4.17 13.10 -4.82
C ASP A 155 5.19 11.97 -4.57
N VAL A 156 4.87 10.74 -4.97
CA VAL A 156 5.80 9.61 -4.89
C VAL A 156 6.95 9.77 -5.89
N VAL A 157 6.68 10.24 -7.12
CA VAL A 157 7.74 10.55 -8.11
C VAL A 157 8.68 11.61 -7.55
N ASP A 158 8.15 12.70 -7.00
CA ASP A 158 8.94 13.79 -6.41
C ASP A 158 9.81 13.28 -5.26
N ALA A 159 9.29 12.39 -4.42
CA ALA A 159 10.06 11.78 -3.33
C ALA A 159 11.24 10.93 -3.83
N PHE A 160 11.03 10.11 -4.87
CA PHE A 160 12.12 9.34 -5.49
C PHE A 160 13.17 10.26 -6.13
N GLN A 161 12.73 11.27 -6.89
CA GLN A 161 13.63 12.22 -7.54
C GLN A 161 14.43 13.04 -6.51
N ALA A 162 13.81 13.46 -5.39
CA ALA A 162 14.50 14.13 -4.30
C ALA A 162 15.59 13.27 -3.65
N ALA A 163 15.45 11.94 -3.70
CA ALA A 163 16.46 10.98 -3.27
C ALA A 163 17.52 10.67 -4.35
N GLY A 164 17.47 11.33 -5.51
CA GLY A 164 18.41 11.13 -6.61
C GLY A 164 18.12 9.90 -7.47
N ILE A 165 16.92 9.35 -7.41
CA ILE A 165 16.48 8.18 -8.19
C ILE A 165 15.72 8.68 -9.43
N ASP A 166 16.05 8.17 -10.62
CA ASP A 166 15.30 8.46 -11.83
C ASP A 166 13.93 7.76 -11.77
N ALA A 167 12.88 8.57 -11.62
CA ALA A 167 11.49 8.14 -11.48
C ALA A 167 10.57 8.98 -12.37
N ALA A 168 9.54 8.35 -12.93
CA ALA A 168 8.52 9.03 -13.72
C ALA A 168 7.13 8.45 -13.50
N GLY A 169 6.11 9.31 -13.62
CA GLY A 169 4.71 8.95 -13.49
C GLY A 169 4.04 8.66 -14.83
N VAL A 170 3.18 7.63 -14.87
CA VAL A 170 2.32 7.35 -16.03
C VAL A 170 0.86 7.36 -15.59
N HIS A 171 0.09 8.30 -16.11
CA HIS A 171 -1.33 8.48 -15.76
C HIS A 171 -2.14 9.04 -16.93
N SER A 172 -3.45 9.18 -16.79
CA SER A 172 -4.34 9.59 -17.88
C SER A 172 -4.19 11.05 -18.34
N ARG A 173 -3.51 11.90 -17.54
CA ARG A 173 -3.29 13.31 -17.88
C ARG A 173 -2.08 13.56 -18.76
N ILE A 174 -1.16 12.57 -18.93
CA ILE A 174 -0.02 12.71 -19.85
C ILE A 174 -0.42 12.32 -21.28
N SER A 175 0.28 12.86 -22.26
CA SER A 175 0.05 12.54 -23.66
C SER A 175 0.46 11.08 -23.99
N MET A 176 -0.10 10.54 -25.08
CA MET A 176 0.27 9.20 -25.54
C MET A 176 1.75 9.12 -25.93
N TRP A 177 2.34 10.22 -26.41
CA TRP A 177 3.75 10.28 -26.76
C TRP A 177 4.63 10.21 -25.52
N GLU A 178 4.38 11.04 -24.51
CA GLU A 178 5.09 11.03 -23.22
C GLU A 178 4.98 9.68 -22.53
N ARG A 179 3.79 9.07 -22.55
CA ARG A 179 3.58 7.73 -22.02
C ARG A 179 4.48 6.71 -22.70
N ARG A 180 4.52 6.72 -24.04
CA ARG A 180 5.34 5.80 -24.81
C ARG A 180 6.82 6.00 -24.52
N GLU A 181 7.30 7.23 -24.53
CA GLU A 181 8.67 7.58 -24.21
C GLU A 181 9.07 7.12 -22.80
N THR A 182 8.22 7.36 -21.81
CA THR A 182 8.45 6.95 -20.42
C THR A 182 8.56 5.43 -20.30
N LEU A 183 7.69 4.68 -20.97
CA LEU A 183 7.75 3.21 -20.95
C LEU A 183 8.99 2.67 -21.67
N GLU A 184 9.40 3.26 -22.79
CA GLU A 184 10.64 2.93 -23.49
C GLU A 184 11.89 3.20 -22.62
N ARG A 185 11.93 4.34 -21.92
CA ARG A 185 12.99 4.66 -20.97
C ARG A 185 13.02 3.67 -19.80
N PHE A 186 11.87 3.17 -19.36
CA PHE A 186 11.83 2.14 -18.32
C PHE A 186 12.37 0.82 -18.82
N ASP A 187 12.01 0.38 -20.01
CA ASP A 187 12.41 -0.93 -20.54
C ASP A 187 13.87 -0.95 -21.02
N HIS A 188 14.33 0.08 -21.72
CA HIS A 188 15.61 0.11 -22.42
C HIS A 188 16.57 1.21 -21.94
N GLY A 189 16.10 2.14 -21.12
CA GLY A 189 16.87 3.29 -20.67
C GLY A 189 17.23 3.25 -19.19
N ASP A 190 17.44 4.43 -18.65
CA ASP A 190 17.91 4.73 -17.31
C ASP A 190 16.79 4.84 -16.26
N LEU A 191 15.54 5.06 -16.69
CA LEU A 191 14.40 5.20 -15.76
C LEU A 191 14.26 3.99 -14.86
N GLN A 192 14.47 4.18 -13.56
CA GLN A 192 14.51 3.09 -12.60
C GLN A 192 13.15 2.80 -11.95
N VAL A 193 12.37 3.83 -11.68
CA VAL A 193 11.08 3.72 -10.99
C VAL A 193 9.96 4.28 -11.85
N LEU A 194 8.94 3.47 -12.11
CA LEU A 194 7.75 3.82 -12.86
C LEU A 194 6.54 3.84 -11.91
N VAL A 195 5.91 5.00 -11.74
CA VAL A 195 4.80 5.18 -10.81
C VAL A 195 3.49 5.36 -11.56
N ASN A 196 2.42 4.68 -11.13
CA ASN A 196 1.14 4.78 -11.82
C ASN A 196 -0.08 4.52 -10.92
N PRO A 197 -1.24 5.17 -11.20
CA PRO A 197 -2.49 4.89 -10.49
C PRO A 197 -3.34 3.87 -11.26
N MET A 198 -2.89 2.61 -11.37
CA MET A 198 -3.60 1.50 -12.04
C MET A 198 -3.50 1.41 -13.57
N ILE A 199 -3.02 2.41 -14.29
CA ILE A 199 -3.05 2.41 -15.76
C ILE A 199 -2.19 1.30 -16.39
N LEU A 200 -1.27 0.74 -15.62
CA LEU A 200 -0.37 -0.34 -16.04
C LEU A 200 -0.81 -1.73 -15.56
N THR A 201 -1.96 -1.86 -14.94
CA THR A 201 -2.49 -3.18 -14.53
C THR A 201 -2.91 -4.04 -15.71
N GLU A 202 -3.31 -3.41 -16.81
CA GLU A 202 -3.71 -4.09 -18.04
C GLU A 202 -2.92 -3.53 -19.25
N GLY A 203 -2.66 -4.36 -20.25
CA GLY A 203 -2.08 -3.96 -21.54
C GLY A 203 -0.63 -3.47 -21.52
N TRP A 204 0.08 -3.52 -20.37
CA TRP A 204 1.51 -3.21 -20.29
C TRP A 204 2.32 -4.49 -20.08
N ASP A 205 3.38 -4.63 -20.88
CA ASP A 205 4.29 -5.77 -20.82
C ASP A 205 5.74 -5.30 -20.67
N SER A 206 6.30 -5.46 -19.48
CA SER A 206 7.70 -5.21 -19.21
C SER A 206 8.34 -6.45 -18.61
N GLN A 207 9.40 -6.93 -19.25
CA GLN A 207 10.16 -8.08 -18.77
C GLN A 207 11.21 -7.70 -17.73
N VAL A 208 11.69 -6.45 -17.79
CA VAL A 208 12.77 -5.96 -16.89
C VAL A 208 12.27 -5.57 -15.49
N CYS A 209 10.98 -5.34 -15.33
CA CYS A 209 10.38 -5.03 -14.03
C CYS A 209 10.62 -6.18 -13.04
N SER A 210 11.41 -5.94 -12.01
CA SER A 210 11.79 -6.96 -10.99
C SER A 210 11.43 -6.56 -9.56
N CYS A 211 10.74 -5.43 -9.39
CA CYS A 211 10.14 -5.03 -8.12
C CYS A 211 8.76 -4.40 -8.35
N VAL A 212 7.80 -4.77 -7.54
CA VAL A 212 6.44 -4.20 -7.50
C VAL A 212 6.20 -3.59 -6.13
N VAL A 213 5.84 -2.32 -6.08
CA VAL A 213 5.49 -1.61 -4.85
C VAL A 213 3.99 -1.33 -4.84
N LEU A 214 3.31 -1.73 -3.77
CA LEU A 214 1.88 -1.55 -3.59
C LEU A 214 1.64 -0.41 -2.58
N LEU A 215 1.13 0.73 -3.08
CA LEU A 215 0.66 1.89 -2.32
C LEU A 215 -0.84 2.11 -2.57
N ARG A 216 -1.49 1.14 -3.17
CA ARG A 216 -2.91 1.13 -3.45
C ARG A 216 -3.55 -0.07 -2.78
N GLU A 217 -4.61 0.19 -2.05
CA GLU A 217 -5.43 -0.87 -1.49
C GLU A 217 -6.48 -1.35 -2.50
N SER A 218 -6.73 -2.64 -2.51
CA SER A 218 -7.86 -3.20 -3.23
C SER A 218 -8.56 -4.28 -2.41
N SER A 219 -9.89 -4.22 -2.40
CA SER A 219 -10.74 -5.28 -1.83
C SER A 219 -10.83 -6.50 -2.74
N HIS A 220 -10.29 -6.42 -3.95
CA HIS A 220 -10.35 -7.46 -4.96
C HIS A 220 -8.98 -8.12 -5.15
N LYS A 221 -8.91 -9.41 -4.85
CA LYS A 221 -7.71 -10.23 -5.04
C LYS A 221 -7.22 -10.19 -6.49
N SER A 222 -8.14 -10.14 -7.44
CA SER A 222 -7.86 -10.05 -8.88
C SER A 222 -6.96 -8.86 -9.23
N VAL A 223 -7.25 -7.69 -8.66
CA VAL A 223 -6.47 -6.46 -8.90
C VAL A 223 -5.05 -6.63 -8.36
N VAL A 224 -4.91 -7.21 -7.16
CA VAL A 224 -3.59 -7.46 -6.56
C VAL A 224 -2.78 -8.44 -7.40
N ILE A 225 -3.41 -9.52 -7.89
CA ILE A 225 -2.77 -10.49 -8.78
C ILE A 225 -2.31 -9.82 -10.09
N GLN A 226 -3.12 -8.96 -10.69
CA GLN A 226 -2.73 -8.21 -11.90
C GLN A 226 -1.53 -7.28 -11.65
N MET A 227 -1.55 -6.52 -10.54
CA MET A 227 -0.43 -5.65 -10.17
C MET A 227 0.87 -6.44 -9.97
N VAL A 228 0.82 -7.50 -9.18
CA VAL A 228 1.99 -8.36 -8.91
C VAL A 228 2.45 -9.07 -10.17
N GLY A 229 1.53 -9.54 -10.99
CA GLY A 229 1.81 -10.23 -12.26
C GLY A 229 2.68 -9.42 -13.23
N ARG A 230 2.64 -8.07 -13.16
CA ARG A 230 3.51 -7.21 -13.98
C ARG A 230 4.99 -7.44 -13.69
N GLY A 231 5.34 -7.78 -12.47
CA GLY A 231 6.73 -8.05 -12.07
C GLY A 231 7.18 -9.50 -12.27
N LEU A 232 6.28 -10.45 -12.56
CA LEU A 232 6.62 -11.88 -12.60
C LEU A 232 7.14 -12.36 -13.95
N ARG A 233 7.06 -11.56 -15.00
CA ARG A 233 7.47 -11.97 -16.35
C ARG A 233 8.96 -12.28 -16.43
N LYS A 234 9.29 -13.36 -17.13
CA LYS A 234 10.68 -13.73 -17.37
C LYS A 234 11.32 -12.83 -18.43
N VAL A 235 12.58 -12.54 -18.27
CA VAL A 235 13.38 -11.78 -19.26
C VAL A 235 13.77 -12.69 -20.42
N ASP A 236 13.53 -12.23 -21.63
CA ASP A 236 14.09 -12.83 -22.84
C ASP A 236 15.50 -12.26 -23.06
N PRO A 237 16.56 -13.08 -22.94
CA PRO A 237 17.94 -12.62 -23.08
C PRO A 237 18.27 -12.11 -24.49
N THR A 238 17.45 -12.42 -25.49
CA THR A 238 17.65 -11.91 -26.87
C THR A 238 17.16 -10.47 -27.01
N LEU A 239 16.11 -10.10 -26.27
CA LEU A 239 15.55 -8.75 -26.25
C LEU A 239 16.26 -7.85 -25.22
N PHE A 240 16.71 -8.42 -24.11
CA PHE A 240 17.35 -7.71 -23.01
C PHE A 240 18.68 -8.36 -22.63
N PRO A 241 19.72 -8.24 -23.49
CA PRO A 241 21.02 -8.87 -23.24
C PRO A 241 21.67 -8.29 -21.98
N GLY A 242 22.14 -9.18 -21.10
CA GLY A 242 22.81 -8.80 -19.85
C GLY A 242 21.87 -8.53 -18.67
N VAL A 243 20.55 -8.51 -18.86
CA VAL A 243 19.59 -8.37 -17.74
C VAL A 243 19.36 -9.73 -17.09
N ILE A 244 19.66 -9.81 -15.78
CA ILE A 244 19.46 -11.03 -14.98
C ILE A 244 18.32 -10.77 -14.01
N LYS A 245 17.22 -11.52 -14.16
CA LYS A 245 16.06 -11.48 -13.29
C LYS A 245 15.75 -12.89 -12.78
N ARG A 246 15.99 -13.13 -11.50
CA ARG A 246 15.81 -14.42 -10.85
C ARG A 246 14.49 -14.52 -10.08
N ASP A 247 13.98 -13.39 -9.60
CA ASP A 247 12.76 -13.25 -8.81
C ASP A 247 12.14 -11.87 -9.04
N CYS A 248 10.95 -11.67 -8.47
CA CYS A 248 10.31 -10.36 -8.36
C CYS A 248 10.06 -10.05 -6.89
N LEU A 249 10.59 -8.93 -6.41
CA LEU A 249 10.31 -8.43 -5.07
C LEU A 249 8.97 -7.68 -5.07
N VAL A 250 8.07 -8.02 -4.14
CA VAL A 250 6.80 -7.34 -3.94
C VAL A 250 6.83 -6.66 -2.58
N LEU A 251 6.79 -5.33 -2.56
CA LEU A 251 6.77 -4.52 -1.35
C LEU A 251 5.37 -3.94 -1.14
N ASP A 252 4.64 -4.44 -0.15
CA ASP A 252 3.33 -3.93 0.22
C ASP A 252 3.45 -3.00 1.43
N PHE A 253 3.27 -1.71 1.22
CA PHE A 253 3.26 -0.70 2.27
C PHE A 253 1.87 -0.46 2.84
N GLY A 254 0.90 -1.24 2.42
CA GLY A 254 -0.47 -1.19 2.87
C GLY A 254 -0.92 -2.48 3.56
N ILE A 255 -2.09 -2.94 3.17
CA ILE A 255 -2.73 -4.14 3.71
C ILE A 255 -3.16 -5.14 2.62
N SER A 256 -2.80 -4.93 1.37
CA SER A 256 -3.27 -5.75 0.24
C SER A 256 -2.88 -7.22 0.40
N LEU A 257 -1.61 -7.50 0.70
CA LEU A 257 -1.15 -8.87 0.94
C LEU A 257 -1.69 -9.47 2.25
N LEU A 258 -1.87 -8.64 3.29
CA LEU A 258 -2.49 -9.08 4.54
C LEU A 258 -3.98 -9.43 4.35
N THR A 259 -4.68 -8.69 3.49
CA THR A 259 -6.11 -8.89 3.22
C THR A 259 -6.35 -10.15 2.38
N HIS A 260 -5.54 -10.38 1.35
CA HIS A 260 -5.78 -11.43 0.36
C HIS A 260 -4.95 -12.70 0.58
N GLY A 261 -3.92 -12.63 1.42
CA GLY A 261 -3.06 -13.79 1.73
C GLY A 261 -2.40 -14.36 0.47
N ASN A 262 -2.52 -15.67 0.29
CA ASN A 262 -1.98 -16.36 -0.88
C ASN A 262 -2.56 -15.79 -2.20
N LEU A 263 -1.69 -15.41 -3.13
CA LEU A 263 -2.06 -14.83 -4.42
C LEU A 263 -2.62 -15.85 -5.42
N GLU A 264 -2.58 -17.15 -5.13
CA GLU A 264 -3.24 -18.16 -5.97
C GLU A 264 -4.75 -18.04 -5.84
N ALA A 265 -5.43 -17.84 -6.96
CA ALA A 265 -6.87 -17.75 -7.01
C ALA A 265 -7.49 -19.16 -7.04
N GLU A 266 -8.39 -19.48 -6.11
CA GLU A 266 -9.34 -20.57 -6.31
C GLU A 266 -10.42 -20.10 -7.30
N ILE A 267 -10.43 -20.70 -8.48
CA ILE A 267 -11.40 -20.34 -9.53
C ILE A 267 -12.66 -21.16 -9.36
N ARG A 268 -13.75 -20.50 -9.01
CA ARG A 268 -15.10 -21.08 -9.04
C ARG A 268 -16.03 -20.16 -9.82
N LEU A 269 -16.68 -20.68 -10.85
CA LEU A 269 -17.80 -19.99 -11.47
C LEU A 269 -18.96 -20.02 -10.47
N LYS A 270 -19.32 -18.85 -9.90
CA LYS A 270 -20.47 -18.74 -8.99
C LYS A 270 -21.77 -18.79 -9.79
N ASP A 271 -22.76 -19.49 -9.25
CA ASP A 271 -24.12 -19.48 -9.79
C ASP A 271 -24.76 -18.12 -9.54
N ASP A 272 -25.43 -17.57 -10.57
CA ASP A 272 -26.20 -16.36 -10.43
C ASP A 272 -27.39 -16.58 -9.50
N GLY A 273 -27.53 -15.73 -8.49
CA GLY A 273 -28.71 -15.63 -7.64
C GLY A 273 -28.61 -16.24 -6.25
N ALA A 274 -27.57 -16.97 -5.89
CA ALA A 274 -27.28 -17.20 -4.49
C ALA A 274 -26.51 -15.99 -3.93
N VAL A 275 -27.08 -15.27 -2.98
CA VAL A 275 -26.29 -14.54 -2.00
C VAL A 275 -25.27 -15.56 -1.51
N GLY A 276 -24.03 -15.44 -2.00
CA GLY A 276 -23.00 -16.39 -1.62
C GLY A 276 -22.93 -16.33 -0.11
N GLU A 277 -23.31 -17.41 0.55
CA GLU A 277 -22.82 -17.65 1.89
C GLU A 277 -21.33 -17.44 1.76
N ALA A 278 -20.83 -16.48 2.55
CA ALA A 278 -19.41 -16.23 2.66
C ALA A 278 -18.76 -17.61 2.69
N THR A 279 -17.88 -17.89 1.75
CA THR A 279 -17.00 -19.05 1.84
C THR A 279 -16.57 -19.06 3.26
N GLU A 280 -16.92 -20.11 4.02
CA GLU A 280 -16.67 -20.20 5.46
C GLU A 280 -15.22 -19.77 5.62
N ALA A 281 -15.03 -18.61 6.26
CA ALA A 281 -13.70 -18.07 6.49
C ALA A 281 -12.96 -19.20 7.17
N LYS A 282 -11.85 -19.67 6.58
CA LYS A 282 -11.08 -20.78 7.13
C LYS A 282 -10.92 -20.49 8.60
N LYS A 283 -11.47 -21.35 9.44
CA LYS A 283 -11.47 -21.20 10.87
C LYS A 283 -10.25 -21.94 11.42
N LYS A 284 -9.65 -21.42 12.46
CA LYS A 284 -8.60 -22.09 13.22
C LYS A 284 -9.03 -22.28 14.66
N ASN A 285 -8.57 -23.33 15.28
CA ASN A 285 -8.84 -23.56 16.69
C ASN A 285 -7.73 -22.96 17.55
N CYS A 286 -8.13 -22.24 18.60
CA CYS A 286 -7.16 -21.77 19.58
C CYS A 286 -6.50 -22.97 20.27
N PRO A 287 -5.16 -23.07 20.29
CA PRO A 287 -4.47 -24.21 20.92
C PRO A 287 -4.70 -24.27 22.42
N GLU A 288 -4.94 -23.15 23.09
CA GLU A 288 -5.19 -23.05 24.54
C GLU A 288 -6.63 -23.41 24.90
N CYS A 289 -7.61 -22.63 24.39
CA CYS A 289 -9.02 -22.77 24.80
C CYS A 289 -9.89 -23.49 23.78
N LYS A 290 -9.33 -23.94 22.65
CA LYS A 290 -10.00 -24.67 21.56
C LYS A 290 -11.17 -23.90 20.89
N ALA A 291 -11.29 -22.61 21.15
CA ALA A 291 -12.28 -21.78 20.50
C ALA A 291 -12.05 -21.75 18.98
N GLU A 292 -13.10 -21.89 18.21
CA GLU A 292 -13.08 -21.78 16.76
C GLU A 292 -13.06 -20.30 16.38
N LEU A 293 -12.00 -19.86 15.72
CA LEU A 293 -11.72 -18.45 15.43
C LEU A 293 -11.43 -18.28 13.92
N PRO A 294 -11.72 -17.10 13.33
CA PRO A 294 -11.25 -16.78 12.00
C PRO A 294 -9.73 -16.95 11.90
N VAL A 295 -9.22 -17.51 10.80
CA VAL A 295 -7.75 -17.75 10.60
C VAL A 295 -6.93 -16.47 10.80
N GLN A 296 -7.51 -15.31 10.54
CA GLN A 296 -6.88 -13.99 10.68
C GLN A 296 -6.74 -13.50 12.12
N THR A 297 -7.35 -14.18 13.11
CA THR A 297 -7.31 -13.77 14.52
C THR A 297 -5.90 -13.89 15.05
N ARG A 298 -5.28 -12.79 15.47
CA ARG A 298 -3.91 -12.76 16.03
C ARG A 298 -3.88 -13.06 17.51
N THR A 299 -4.90 -12.60 18.24
CA THR A 299 -5.04 -12.83 19.68
C THR A 299 -6.40 -13.44 19.96
N CYS A 300 -6.46 -14.55 20.65
CA CYS A 300 -7.72 -15.19 21.00
C CYS A 300 -8.55 -14.27 21.92
N PRO A 301 -9.75 -13.86 21.54
CA PRO A 301 -10.55 -12.95 22.35
C PRO A 301 -11.09 -13.60 23.64
N LEU A 302 -10.98 -14.94 23.76
CA LEU A 302 -11.49 -15.67 24.92
C LEU A 302 -10.41 -15.98 25.96
N CYS A 303 -9.17 -16.24 25.54
CA CYS A 303 -8.10 -16.62 26.49
C CYS A 303 -6.81 -15.77 26.36
N GLY A 304 -6.77 -14.81 25.43
CA GLY A 304 -5.59 -13.97 25.23
C GLY A 304 -4.40 -14.66 24.55
N TYR A 305 -4.56 -15.89 24.05
CA TYR A 305 -3.47 -16.59 23.36
C TYR A 305 -3.08 -15.85 22.11
N GLU A 306 -1.80 -15.47 22.01
CA GLU A 306 -1.23 -14.88 20.80
C GLU A 306 -0.80 -15.99 19.84
N PHE A 307 -1.45 -16.05 18.70
CA PHE A 307 -1.07 -16.96 17.64
C PHE A 307 0.29 -16.53 17.09
N LYS A 308 1.31 -17.38 17.26
CA LYS A 308 2.54 -17.23 16.49
C LYS A 308 2.15 -17.28 15.02
N ILE A 309 2.71 -16.39 14.21
CA ILE A 309 2.57 -16.44 12.75
C ILE A 309 3.35 -17.70 12.34
N GLU A 310 2.70 -18.86 12.41
CA GLU A 310 3.17 -20.02 11.68
C GLU A 310 2.91 -19.71 10.21
N LEU A 311 3.98 -19.58 9.46
CA LEU A 311 3.96 -19.65 8.02
C LEU A 311 3.04 -20.83 7.67
N ILE A 312 1.99 -20.58 6.89
CA ILE A 312 1.11 -21.64 6.40
C ILE A 312 2.03 -22.59 5.64
N GLU A 313 2.46 -23.66 6.29
CA GLU A 313 3.16 -24.77 5.67
C GLU A 313 2.22 -25.35 4.61
N GLY A 314 2.54 -25.12 3.39
CA GLY A 314 1.85 -25.68 2.25
C GLY A 314 2.20 -24.92 0.99
N TYR A 315 3.18 -25.38 0.27
CA TYR A 315 3.49 -25.06 -1.12
C TYR A 315 4.34 -23.81 -1.43
N TYR A 316 4.75 -23.02 -0.45
CA TYR A 316 5.55 -21.79 -0.72
C TYR A 316 6.91 -21.75 -0.03
N ASP A 317 7.39 -22.81 0.58
CA ASP A 317 8.66 -22.83 1.33
C ASP A 317 9.89 -22.46 0.52
N GLU A 318 9.79 -22.40 -0.82
CA GLU A 318 10.86 -21.95 -1.72
C GLU A 318 10.50 -20.74 -2.60
N ILE A 319 9.24 -20.27 -2.63
CA ILE A 319 8.77 -19.35 -3.68
C ILE A 319 8.41 -17.96 -3.17
N ALA A 320 7.92 -17.82 -1.94
CA ALA A 320 7.60 -16.50 -1.38
C ALA A 320 7.90 -16.46 0.12
N GLU A 321 8.84 -15.62 0.52
CA GLU A 321 9.08 -15.26 1.91
C GLU A 321 8.25 -14.01 2.24
N LEU A 322 7.23 -14.15 3.11
CA LEU A 322 6.49 -13.01 3.64
C LEU A 322 7.18 -12.54 4.91
N LYS A 323 7.83 -11.38 4.85
CA LYS A 323 8.54 -10.80 5.97
C LYS A 323 7.92 -9.47 6.36
N MET A 324 7.55 -9.34 7.63
CA MET A 324 7.17 -8.04 8.20
C MET A 324 8.41 -7.31 8.69
N ILE A 325 8.56 -6.08 8.23
CA ILE A 325 9.62 -5.16 8.65
C ILE A 325 8.98 -4.04 9.45
N GLU A 326 9.33 -3.92 10.73
CA GLU A 326 8.94 -2.79 11.56
C GLU A 326 9.93 -1.64 11.36
N LEU A 327 9.41 -0.43 11.14
CA LEU A 327 10.21 0.74 10.83
C LEU A 327 10.55 1.55 12.08
N GLU A 328 11.80 1.91 12.22
CA GLU A 328 12.25 2.89 13.21
C GLU A 328 12.01 4.32 12.72
N LEU A 329 10.76 4.77 12.80
CA LEU A 329 10.32 6.05 12.27
C LEU A 329 11.03 7.26 12.89
N ILE A 330 11.33 7.18 14.18
CA ILE A 330 11.99 8.25 14.95
C ILE A 330 13.40 8.49 14.43
N ASN A 331 14.09 7.44 13.99
CA ASN A 331 15.47 7.56 13.50
C ASN A 331 15.58 8.24 12.14
N ASN A 332 14.52 8.25 11.35
CA ASN A 332 14.49 8.83 10.00
C ASN A 332 13.95 10.28 9.96
N SER A 333 13.34 10.76 11.04
CA SER A 333 12.90 12.15 11.14
C SER A 333 14.10 13.11 11.10
N PRO A 334 14.00 14.28 10.39
CA PRO A 334 14.99 15.35 10.47
C PRO A 334 14.99 16.05 11.82
N PHE A 335 13.94 15.89 12.63
CA PHE A 335 13.80 16.46 13.96
C PHE A 335 14.17 15.47 15.05
N ARG A 336 14.52 15.98 16.22
CA ARG A 336 14.81 15.14 17.38
C ARG A 336 13.54 14.95 18.20
N TRP A 337 13.03 13.74 18.21
CA TRP A 337 11.92 13.31 19.04
C TRP A 337 12.42 12.92 20.43
N ILE A 338 11.87 13.49 21.46
CA ILE A 338 12.21 13.25 22.86
C ILE A 338 11.06 12.51 23.54
N SER A 339 11.36 11.31 24.03
CA SER A 339 10.44 10.54 24.88
C SER A 339 10.44 11.14 26.28
N LEU A 340 9.27 11.62 26.73
CA LEU A 340 9.15 12.17 28.09
C LEU A 340 9.00 11.03 29.09
N TRP A 341 9.67 11.19 30.24
CA TRP A 341 9.70 10.20 31.34
C TRP A 341 10.14 8.80 30.91
N ASN A 342 10.94 8.68 29.87
CA ASN A 342 11.32 7.41 29.23
C ASN A 342 10.11 6.53 28.90
N SER A 343 8.98 7.16 28.59
CA SER A 343 7.73 6.51 28.25
C SER A 343 7.44 6.66 26.77
N GLU A 344 7.16 5.57 26.09
CA GLU A 344 6.73 5.61 24.68
C GLU A 344 5.38 6.27 24.46
N LYS A 345 4.67 6.62 25.55
CA LYS A 345 3.34 7.21 25.51
C LYS A 345 3.35 8.70 25.18
N ILE A 346 4.46 9.42 25.38
CA ILE A 346 4.53 10.84 25.06
C ILE A 346 5.88 11.14 24.40
N LEU A 347 5.81 11.60 23.15
CA LEU A 347 6.93 11.99 22.33
C LEU A 347 6.76 13.46 21.91
N ILE A 348 7.82 14.24 21.98
CA ILE A 348 7.79 15.65 21.55
C ILE A 348 9.00 15.95 20.65
N ALA A 349 8.73 16.64 19.54
CA ALA A 349 9.73 17.28 18.72
C ALA A 349 9.57 18.79 18.82
N ASN A 350 10.65 19.50 19.12
CA ASN A 350 10.68 20.95 19.24
C ASN A 350 11.47 21.58 18.11
N GLY A 351 10.90 22.64 17.54
CA GLY A 351 11.59 23.61 16.71
C GLY A 351 11.70 25.02 17.37
N PHE A 352 11.99 26.00 16.56
CA PHE A 352 11.99 27.42 16.95
C PHE A 352 10.67 28.11 16.63
N GLU A 353 9.99 27.67 15.57
CA GLU A 353 8.72 28.22 15.07
C GLU A 353 7.55 27.31 15.40
N ALA A 354 7.77 25.99 15.39
CA ALA A 354 6.76 24.98 15.62
C ALA A 354 7.25 23.86 16.56
N TRP A 355 6.29 23.12 17.11
CA TRP A 355 6.52 21.90 17.88
C TRP A 355 5.44 20.87 17.56
N ALA A 356 5.73 19.61 17.78
CA ALA A 356 4.74 18.55 17.65
C ALA A 356 4.82 17.57 18.83
N CYS A 357 3.66 17.01 19.18
CA CYS A 357 3.51 16.02 20.24
C CYS A 357 2.75 14.82 19.72
N VAL A 358 3.21 13.65 20.10
CA VAL A 358 2.47 12.38 19.96
C VAL A 358 2.22 11.87 21.37
N ALA A 359 0.96 11.72 21.74
CA ALA A 359 0.58 11.30 23.09
C ALA A 359 -0.49 10.20 23.08
N SER A 360 -0.37 9.23 23.98
CA SER A 360 -1.32 8.14 24.14
C SER A 360 -1.69 7.94 25.61
N PRO A 361 -2.97 8.07 25.97
CA PRO A 361 -3.45 7.77 27.32
C PRO A 361 -3.43 6.26 27.64
N ASP A 362 -3.82 5.45 26.66
CA ASP A 362 -4.03 4.00 26.77
C ASP A 362 -2.87 3.13 26.27
N GLY A 363 -1.99 3.70 25.43
CA GLY A 363 -0.90 2.98 24.78
C GLY A 363 -1.28 2.32 23.44
N GLU A 364 -2.56 2.45 23.02
CA GLU A 364 -3.09 1.91 21.78
C GLU A 364 -3.42 3.01 20.76
N ASN A 365 -4.13 4.05 21.22
CA ASN A 365 -4.52 5.19 20.41
C ASN A 365 -3.57 6.36 20.66
N TYR A 366 -2.88 6.81 19.62
CA TYR A 366 -1.93 7.90 19.68
C TYR A 366 -2.49 9.15 19.02
N PHE A 367 -2.52 10.24 19.76
CA PHE A 367 -2.96 11.55 19.29
C PHE A 367 -1.78 12.31 18.74
N ALA A 368 -1.84 12.70 17.47
CA ALA A 368 -0.89 13.62 16.85
C ALA A 368 -1.38 15.05 17.06
N ILE A 369 -0.52 15.92 17.58
CA ILE A 369 -0.84 17.30 17.96
C ILE A 369 0.29 18.19 17.46
N GLY A 370 -0.05 19.31 16.80
CA GLY A 370 0.88 20.31 16.33
C GLY A 370 0.64 21.66 16.96
N GLY A 371 1.72 22.43 17.21
CA GLY A 371 1.64 23.78 17.74
C GLY A 371 2.56 24.77 17.03
N LYS A 372 2.03 25.96 16.71
CA LYS A 372 2.79 27.07 16.14
C LYS A 372 2.40 28.37 16.85
N GLY A 373 3.36 28.99 17.54
CA GLY A 373 3.09 30.17 18.37
C GLY A 373 2.08 29.87 19.48
N LYS A 374 0.89 30.49 19.45
CA LYS A 374 -0.20 30.25 20.41
C LYS A 374 -1.20 29.23 19.95
N ASP A 375 -1.16 28.85 18.67
CA ASP A 375 -2.11 27.94 18.07
C ASP A 375 -1.67 26.50 18.29
N VAL A 376 -2.62 25.66 18.73
CA VAL A 376 -2.43 24.21 18.91
C VAL A 376 -3.60 23.52 18.27
N GLN A 377 -3.32 22.54 17.43
CA GLN A 377 -4.32 21.79 16.68
C GLN A 377 -4.11 20.29 16.80
N GLY A 378 -5.19 19.54 16.81
CA GLY A 378 -5.17 18.09 16.66
C GLY A 378 -4.95 17.74 15.17
N LEU A 379 -4.02 16.83 14.91
CA LEU A 379 -3.70 16.37 13.57
C LEU A 379 -4.35 15.03 13.24
N GLY A 380 -4.91 14.37 14.26
CA GLY A 380 -5.63 13.09 14.14
C GLY A 380 -5.29 12.10 15.25
N VAL A 381 -6.01 10.97 15.23
CA VAL A 381 -5.80 9.84 16.16
C VAL A 381 -5.43 8.63 15.33
N PHE A 382 -4.33 7.97 15.69
CA PHE A 382 -3.68 6.98 14.85
C PHE A 382 -3.06 5.85 15.68
N GLY A 383 -2.55 4.80 15.05
CA GLY A 383 -1.51 3.97 15.65
C GLY A 383 -0.22 4.78 15.85
N LYS A 384 0.71 4.32 16.70
CA LYS A 384 1.92 5.05 17.09
C LYS A 384 2.69 5.64 15.90
N ASN A 385 2.94 4.83 14.90
CA ASN A 385 3.71 5.24 13.73
C ASN A 385 2.99 6.27 12.86
N GLY A 386 1.69 6.11 12.64
CA GLY A 386 0.87 7.10 11.92
C GLY A 386 0.81 8.45 12.64
N ALA A 387 0.73 8.44 13.98
CA ALA A 387 0.77 9.66 14.78
C ALA A 387 2.13 10.39 14.67
N ILE A 388 3.25 9.62 14.70
CA ILE A 388 4.60 10.18 14.51
C ILE A 388 4.71 10.77 13.09
N GLY A 389 4.23 10.05 12.06
CA GLY A 389 4.26 10.52 10.68
C GLY A 389 3.50 11.84 10.50
N SER A 390 2.25 11.91 10.96
CA SER A 390 1.42 13.12 10.88
C SER A 390 2.04 14.30 11.65
N ALA A 391 2.61 14.04 12.81
CA ALA A 391 3.25 15.05 13.62
C ALA A 391 4.60 15.53 13.03
N ASP A 392 5.34 14.62 12.37
CA ASP A 392 6.60 14.97 11.67
C ASP A 392 6.33 15.79 10.40
N ASP A 393 5.28 15.45 9.65
CA ASP A 393 4.83 16.25 8.50
C ASP A 393 4.42 17.68 8.93
N PHE A 394 3.70 17.80 10.05
CA PHE A 394 3.38 19.12 10.60
C PHE A 394 4.65 19.92 10.90
N MET A 395 5.66 19.29 11.50
CA MET A 395 6.95 19.95 11.77
C MET A 395 7.65 20.36 10.48
N ARG A 396 7.66 19.52 9.44
CA ARG A 396 8.29 19.82 8.14
C ARG A 396 7.65 21.02 7.45
N GLN A 397 6.33 21.15 7.55
CA GLN A 397 5.57 22.26 6.94
C GLN A 397 5.68 23.56 7.71
N ASN A 398 5.84 23.51 9.04
CA ASN A 398 5.72 24.68 9.90
C ASN A 398 7.03 25.11 10.56
N GLU A 399 8.08 24.28 10.51
CA GLU A 399 9.40 24.60 11.07
C GLU A 399 10.43 24.83 9.95
N THR A 400 10.80 26.07 9.70
CA THR A 400 11.71 26.44 8.60
C THR A 400 13.16 26.54 9.03
N SER A 401 13.41 26.63 10.34
CA SER A 401 14.76 26.83 10.88
C SER A 401 15.65 25.62 10.72
N ARG A 402 16.77 25.74 10.02
CA ARG A 402 17.80 24.73 9.93
C ARG A 402 18.35 24.27 11.28
N ASN A 403 18.33 25.17 12.27
CA ASN A 403 18.80 24.89 13.62
C ASN A 403 17.85 24.02 14.44
N ALA A 404 16.62 23.81 14.01
CA ALA A 404 15.67 22.87 14.62
C ALA A 404 15.99 21.41 14.29
N LYS A 405 16.78 21.16 13.25
CA LYS A 405 17.09 19.78 12.79
C LYS A 405 18.05 19.08 13.76
N LYS A 406 17.89 17.76 13.91
CA LYS A 406 18.63 16.93 14.88
C LYS A 406 20.16 16.96 14.73
N ALA A 407 20.66 17.38 13.58
CA ALA A 407 22.10 17.54 13.33
C ALA A 407 22.69 18.80 14.00
N ALA A 408 21.87 19.73 14.51
CA ALA A 408 22.34 20.99 15.10
C ALA A 408 23.08 20.72 16.41
N ALA A 409 24.32 21.25 16.51
CA ALA A 409 25.24 21.01 17.63
C ALA A 409 24.66 21.40 18.99
N TRP A 410 23.92 22.49 19.09
CA TRP A 410 23.33 23.01 20.33
C TRP A 410 22.38 22.03 21.03
N GLN A 411 21.84 21.04 20.30
CA GLN A 411 20.92 20.06 20.88
C GLN A 411 21.59 19.13 21.90
N LYS A 412 22.91 19.00 21.81
CA LYS A 412 23.73 18.22 22.75
C LYS A 412 24.20 19.04 23.95
N ASP A 413 24.04 20.37 23.89
CA ASP A 413 24.45 21.25 25.00
C ASP A 413 23.67 20.91 26.28
N PRO A 414 24.24 21.10 27.46
CA PRO A 414 23.52 20.97 28.71
C PRO A 414 22.41 22.02 28.83
N ALA A 415 21.35 21.68 29.52
CA ALA A 415 20.22 22.57 29.76
C ALA A 415 20.71 23.85 30.46
N THR A 416 20.15 24.98 30.04
CA THR A 416 20.50 26.29 30.66
C THR A 416 19.96 26.37 32.08
N LYS A 417 20.63 27.15 32.94
CA LYS A 417 20.17 27.41 34.30
C LYS A 417 18.71 27.87 34.33
N LYS A 418 18.33 28.77 33.41
CA LYS A 418 16.95 29.28 33.27
C LYS A 418 15.93 28.18 32.96
N GLN A 419 16.28 27.22 32.11
CA GLN A 419 15.41 26.06 31.81
C GLN A 419 15.24 25.19 33.04
N LEU A 420 16.34 24.87 33.76
CA LEU A 420 16.32 24.08 34.97
C LEU A 420 15.55 24.75 36.11
N ASP A 421 15.70 26.06 36.29
CA ASP A 421 14.97 26.84 37.30
C ASP A 421 13.44 26.80 37.03
N VAL A 422 13.04 26.83 35.76
CA VAL A 422 11.61 26.71 35.42
C VAL A 422 11.11 25.25 35.60
N LEU A 423 11.89 24.25 35.21
CA LEU A 423 11.52 22.84 35.34
C LEU A 423 11.44 22.39 36.83
N SER A 424 12.27 22.99 37.70
CA SER A 424 12.20 22.71 39.14
C SER A 424 10.85 23.08 39.76
N LYS A 425 10.16 24.12 39.22
CA LYS A 425 8.80 24.49 39.65
C LYS A 425 7.76 23.43 39.32
N PHE A 426 8.05 22.54 38.35
CA PHE A 426 7.23 21.37 38.00
C PHE A 426 7.76 20.08 38.63
N GLY A 427 8.65 20.18 39.65
CA GLY A 427 9.18 19.03 40.37
C GLY A 427 10.28 18.27 39.64
N MET A 428 10.87 18.84 38.56
CA MET A 428 11.90 18.16 37.78
C MET A 428 13.30 18.70 38.12
N CYS A 429 14.13 17.89 38.79
CA CYS A 429 15.49 18.20 39.21
C CYS A 429 16.44 17.13 38.70
N ARG A 430 16.71 17.08 37.39
CA ARG A 430 17.68 16.13 36.83
C ARG A 430 18.59 16.82 35.79
N VAL A 431 19.78 16.24 35.61
CA VAL A 431 20.67 16.67 34.51
C VAL A 431 20.09 16.18 33.18
N MET A 432 19.97 17.08 32.21
CA MET A 432 19.43 16.80 30.89
C MET A 432 20.03 17.74 29.83
N SER A 433 19.90 17.42 28.58
CA SER A 433 20.30 18.26 27.47
C SER A 433 19.33 19.44 27.26
N LYS A 434 19.79 20.46 26.54
CA LYS A 434 19.00 21.67 26.24
C LYS A 434 17.74 21.31 25.43
N VAL A 435 17.82 20.35 24.55
CA VAL A 435 16.67 19.87 23.75
C VAL A 435 15.67 19.10 24.60
N GLU A 436 16.14 18.24 25.51
CA GLU A 436 15.26 17.53 26.46
C GLU A 436 14.53 18.51 27.37
N ALA A 437 15.24 19.46 27.94
CA ALA A 437 14.65 20.53 28.76
C ALA A 437 13.57 21.30 27.97
N GLY A 438 13.86 21.60 26.71
CA GLY A 438 12.91 22.24 25.80
C GLY A 438 11.64 21.40 25.61
N ALA A 439 11.76 20.07 25.41
CA ALA A 439 10.62 19.18 25.24
C ALA A 439 9.71 19.13 26.48
N TYR A 440 10.30 19.01 27.67
CA TYR A 440 9.53 19.04 28.92
C TYR A 440 8.83 20.40 29.12
N LEU A 441 9.50 21.51 28.84
CA LEU A 441 8.88 22.83 28.93
C LEU A 441 7.72 22.99 27.95
N THR A 442 7.87 22.53 26.72
CA THR A 442 6.79 22.54 25.73
C THR A 442 5.59 21.76 26.22
N PHE A 443 5.79 20.57 26.78
CA PHE A 443 4.72 19.79 27.37
C PHE A 443 4.03 20.52 28.52
N PHE A 444 4.78 20.99 29.51
CA PHE A 444 4.18 21.62 30.69
C PHE A 444 3.41 22.91 30.35
N PHE A 445 3.94 23.72 29.43
CA PHE A 445 3.26 24.96 29.03
C PHE A 445 2.02 24.73 28.16
N ASN A 446 1.93 23.59 27.46
CA ASN A 446 0.81 23.26 26.60
C ASN A 446 -0.05 22.11 27.16
N ARG A 447 0.22 21.64 28.36
CA ARG A 447 -0.40 20.45 28.95
C ARG A 447 -1.92 20.47 28.86
N ALA A 448 -2.58 21.53 29.31
CA ALA A 448 -4.03 21.63 29.27
C ALA A 448 -4.62 21.58 27.85
N LYS A 449 -3.89 22.09 26.85
CA LYS A 449 -4.31 22.01 25.44
C LYS A 449 -4.11 20.60 24.89
N ILE A 450 -2.99 19.96 25.23
CA ILE A 450 -2.68 18.58 24.82
C ILE A 450 -3.72 17.62 25.43
N GLU A 451 -4.00 17.73 26.73
CA GLU A 451 -4.99 16.90 27.43
C GLU A 451 -6.41 17.10 26.87
N ARG A 452 -6.78 18.35 26.53
CA ARG A 452 -8.07 18.62 25.86
C ARG A 452 -8.17 17.96 24.49
N MET A 453 -7.10 17.95 23.69
CA MET A 453 -7.08 17.29 22.38
C MET A 453 -7.20 15.76 22.50
N MET A 454 -6.77 15.19 23.60
CA MET A 454 -6.93 13.77 23.92
C MET A 454 -8.31 13.42 24.51
N GLY A 455 -9.18 14.41 24.67
CA GLY A 455 -10.50 14.20 25.30
C GLY A 455 -10.44 13.94 26.81
N ILE A 456 -9.32 14.25 27.45
CA ILE A 456 -9.15 14.15 28.90
C ILE A 456 -9.72 15.45 29.50
N ASN A 457 -10.82 15.32 30.24
CA ASN A 457 -11.37 16.45 31.00
C ASN A 457 -10.40 16.80 32.13
N VAL A 458 -9.85 17.99 32.08
CA VAL A 458 -9.00 18.61 33.12
C VAL A 458 -9.88 19.33 34.13
#